data_b3261d0ec0a063f9e130ff0301f9b745
#
_entry.id   b3261d0ec0a063f9e130ff0301f9b745
#
_cell.length_a   1.000
_cell.length_b   1.000
_cell.length_c   1.000
_cell.angle_alpha   90.00
_cell.angle_beta   90.00
_cell.angle_gamma   90.00
#
_symmetry.space_group_name_H-M   'P 1'
#
loop_
_entity.id
_entity.type
_entity.pdbx_description
1 polymer ?
#
loop_
_entity_poly.entity_id
_entity_poly.type
_entity_poly.pdbx_seq_one_letter_code
_entity_poly.pdbx_strand_id
1 'polypeptide(L)'
;MTVPAVTAPFLASAALLVGAGGAKLWRPDDTARALRAAGLPAHRRLVRLGALAELIVAVASVVAPGPLAGALVAAVYAAFTAFVGTALLRGWPISSCGCFGRPDTRPGLPHLTLDAAATVVATWWAAVAPHHIDRLLTPSPWHGWPLAFVAAVVAGLAYMVWTNPLERAAR
;
A
#
# COMPACT_ATOMS: atom_id res chain seq x y z
N MET A 1 -4.93 28.54 -3.33
CA MET A 1 -3.84 27.53 -3.23
C MET A 1 -4.29 26.29 -3.97
N THR A 2 -3.53 25.80 -4.93
CA THR A 2 -3.87 24.61 -5.71
C THR A 2 -3.57 23.36 -4.88
N VAL A 3 -4.47 22.38 -4.90
CA VAL A 3 -4.24 21.05 -4.30
C VAL A 3 -3.05 20.41 -5.03
N PRO A 4 -2.02 19.90 -4.32
CA PRO A 4 -0.89 19.26 -4.98
C PRO A 4 -1.36 18.08 -5.86
N ALA A 5 -0.83 17.97 -7.07
CA ALA A 5 -1.20 16.89 -8.00
C ALA A 5 -0.94 15.48 -7.43
N VAL A 6 -0.01 15.36 -6.48
CA VAL A 6 0.33 14.12 -5.79
C VAL A 6 -0.70 13.68 -4.74
N THR A 7 -1.70 14.52 -4.40
CA THR A 7 -2.71 14.19 -3.36
C THR A 7 -3.52 12.96 -3.71
N ALA A 8 -4.05 12.88 -4.93
CA ALA A 8 -4.86 11.72 -5.35
C ALA A 8 -4.08 10.41 -5.35
N PRO A 9 -2.87 10.32 -5.95
CA PRO A 9 -2.07 9.09 -5.87
C PRO A 9 -1.62 8.76 -4.45
N PHE A 10 -1.37 9.75 -3.57
CA PHE A 10 -1.07 9.50 -2.17
C PHE A 10 -2.26 8.87 -1.43
N LEU A 11 -3.47 9.43 -1.57
CA LEU A 11 -4.67 8.88 -0.96
C LEU A 11 -5.01 7.49 -1.52
N ALA A 12 -4.75 7.24 -2.81
CA ALA A 12 -4.89 5.92 -3.41
C ALA A 12 -3.91 4.91 -2.77
N SER A 13 -2.66 5.30 -2.55
CA SER A 13 -1.67 4.47 -1.86
C SER A 13 -2.09 4.16 -0.42
N ALA A 14 -2.61 5.15 0.32
CA ALA A 14 -3.14 4.93 1.67
C ALA A 14 -4.35 3.98 1.67
N ALA A 15 -5.27 4.12 0.71
CA ALA A 15 -6.42 3.22 0.57
C ALA A 15 -6.02 1.78 0.25
N LEU A 16 -5.02 1.59 -0.62
CA LEU A 16 -4.45 0.26 -0.89
C LEU A 16 -3.82 -0.35 0.37
N LEU A 17 -3.17 0.46 1.18
CA LEU A 17 -2.58 0.00 2.44
C LEU A 17 -3.64 -0.42 3.45
N VAL A 18 -4.82 0.25 3.50
CA VAL A 18 -5.99 -0.21 4.27
C VAL A 18 -6.40 -1.61 3.84
N GLY A 19 -6.54 -1.83 2.54
CA GLY A 19 -6.89 -3.15 1.99
C GLY A 19 -5.86 -4.22 2.33
N ALA A 20 -4.57 -3.90 2.19
CA ALA A 20 -3.47 -4.80 2.49
C ALA A 20 -3.41 -5.18 3.98
N GLY A 21 -3.49 -4.20 4.89
CA GLY A 21 -3.51 -4.42 6.33
C GLY A 21 -4.73 -5.23 6.76
N GLY A 22 -5.91 -4.90 6.24
CA GLY A 22 -7.15 -5.65 6.48
C GLY A 22 -7.04 -7.11 6.05
N ALA A 23 -6.53 -7.37 4.85
CA ALA A 23 -6.33 -8.73 4.34
C ALA A 23 -5.37 -9.55 5.22
N LYS A 24 -4.26 -8.96 5.68
CA LYS A 24 -3.29 -9.61 6.57
C LYS A 24 -3.87 -9.89 7.96
N LEU A 25 -4.73 -9.00 8.50
CA LEU A 25 -5.42 -9.25 9.76
C LEU A 25 -6.33 -10.46 9.65
N TRP A 26 -7.05 -10.57 8.53
CA TRP A 26 -7.99 -11.67 8.27
C TRP A 26 -7.26 -12.98 7.98
N ARG A 27 -6.20 -12.94 7.15
CA ARG A 27 -5.42 -14.11 6.69
C ARG A 27 -3.92 -13.96 6.97
N PRO A 28 -3.49 -13.99 8.24
CA PRO A 28 -2.09 -13.78 8.61
C PRO A 28 -1.16 -14.90 8.14
N ASP A 29 -1.70 -16.08 7.84
CA ASP A 29 -0.91 -17.26 7.51
C ASP A 29 -0.17 -17.14 6.18
N ASP A 30 -0.75 -16.44 5.20
CA ASP A 30 -0.14 -16.25 3.89
C ASP A 30 1.13 -15.39 4.01
N THR A 31 1.04 -14.29 4.73
CA THR A 31 2.19 -13.43 5.05
C THR A 31 3.22 -14.17 5.93
N ALA A 32 2.76 -14.94 6.92
CA ALA A 32 3.66 -15.72 7.75
C ALA A 32 4.42 -16.80 6.96
N ARG A 33 3.80 -17.42 5.95
CA ARG A 33 4.50 -18.35 5.04
C ARG A 33 5.55 -17.64 4.19
N ALA A 34 5.21 -16.47 3.64
CA ALA A 34 6.14 -15.67 2.85
C ALA A 34 7.38 -15.26 3.67
N LEU A 35 7.16 -14.79 4.90
CA LEU A 35 8.25 -14.44 5.82
C LEU A 35 9.13 -15.65 6.18
N ARG A 36 8.53 -16.83 6.44
CA ARG A 36 9.29 -18.07 6.69
C ARG A 36 10.13 -18.49 5.49
N ALA A 37 9.57 -18.41 4.28
CA ALA A 37 10.32 -18.70 3.06
C ALA A 37 11.51 -17.74 2.86
N ALA A 38 11.42 -16.53 3.42
CA ALA A 38 12.50 -15.55 3.46
C ALA A 38 13.49 -15.74 4.62
N GLY A 39 13.28 -16.75 5.48
CA GLY A 39 14.10 -16.95 6.69
C GLY A 39 13.84 -15.96 7.82
N LEU A 40 12.72 -15.23 7.77
CA LEU A 40 12.37 -14.21 8.76
C LEU A 40 11.44 -14.77 9.86
N PRO A 41 11.42 -14.15 11.07
CA PRO A 41 10.47 -14.50 12.12
C PRO A 41 9.02 -14.37 11.62
N ALA A 42 8.22 -15.42 11.78
CA ALA A 42 6.91 -15.51 11.13
C ALA A 42 5.82 -16.07 12.04
N HIS A 43 5.66 -15.49 13.20
CA HIS A 43 4.55 -15.81 14.09
C HIS A 43 3.29 -15.05 13.68
N ARG A 44 2.13 -15.72 13.70
CA ARG A 44 0.82 -15.10 13.40
C ARG A 44 0.57 -13.80 14.18
N ARG A 45 0.99 -13.77 15.48
CA ARG A 45 0.86 -12.56 16.32
C ARG A 45 1.68 -11.39 15.76
N LEU A 46 2.92 -11.65 15.35
CA LEU A 46 3.80 -10.64 14.78
C LEU A 46 3.22 -10.07 13.47
N VAL A 47 2.72 -10.95 12.59
CA VAL A 47 2.05 -10.54 11.34
C VAL A 47 0.82 -9.70 11.62
N ARG A 48 -0.02 -10.07 12.59
CA ARG A 48 -1.20 -9.27 12.98
C ARG A 48 -0.83 -7.91 13.57
N LEU A 49 0.22 -7.84 14.40
CA LEU A 49 0.70 -6.57 14.94
C LEU A 49 1.22 -5.66 13.81
N GLY A 50 1.99 -6.20 12.87
CA GLY A 50 2.43 -5.45 11.68
C GLY A 50 1.25 -4.98 10.83
N ALA A 51 0.27 -5.85 10.56
CA ALA A 51 -0.94 -5.51 9.82
C ALA A 51 -1.79 -4.44 10.52
N LEU A 52 -1.87 -4.48 11.85
CA LEU A 52 -2.55 -3.46 12.64
C LEU A 52 -1.81 -2.11 12.54
N ALA A 53 -0.49 -2.12 12.63
CA ALA A 53 0.32 -0.92 12.45
C ALA A 53 0.15 -0.32 11.05
N GLU A 54 0.16 -1.15 9.99
CA GLU A 54 -0.14 -0.72 8.62
C GLU A 54 -1.53 -0.08 8.51
N LEU A 55 -2.54 -0.70 9.11
CA LEU A 55 -3.91 -0.20 9.09
C LEU A 55 -4.04 1.13 9.83
N ILE A 56 -3.40 1.28 10.98
CA ILE A 56 -3.37 2.53 11.74
C ILE A 56 -2.70 3.63 10.92
N VAL A 57 -1.54 3.37 10.34
CA VAL A 57 -0.84 4.33 9.46
C VAL A 57 -1.73 4.73 8.28
N ALA A 58 -2.35 3.76 7.62
CA ALA A 58 -3.20 4.01 6.46
C ALA A 58 -4.43 4.85 6.81
N VAL A 59 -5.16 4.49 7.86
CA VAL A 59 -6.35 5.24 8.31
C VAL A 59 -5.95 6.64 8.78
N ALA A 60 -4.89 6.77 9.59
CA ALA A 60 -4.39 8.07 10.02
C ALA A 60 -4.00 8.95 8.84
N SER A 61 -3.43 8.37 7.78
CA SER A 61 -3.03 9.09 6.57
C SER A 61 -4.21 9.58 5.73
N VAL A 62 -5.36 8.89 5.79
CA VAL A 62 -6.60 9.34 5.14
C VAL A 62 -7.27 10.45 5.96
N VAL A 63 -7.28 10.32 7.29
CA VAL A 63 -7.93 11.26 8.21
C VAL A 63 -7.11 12.55 8.35
N ALA A 64 -5.79 12.44 8.45
CA ALA A 64 -4.88 13.55 8.65
C ALA A 64 -3.66 13.45 7.71
N PRO A 65 -3.84 13.73 6.39
CA PRO A 65 -2.82 13.55 5.37
C PRO A 65 -1.73 14.63 5.40
N GLY A 66 -0.97 14.70 6.49
CA GLY A 66 0.15 15.62 6.67
C GLY A 66 1.51 15.01 6.28
N PRO A 67 2.61 15.77 6.47
CA PRO A 67 3.97 15.31 6.15
C PRO A 67 4.37 14.02 6.87
N LEU A 68 4.02 13.89 8.14
CA LEU A 68 4.29 12.68 8.93
C LEU A 68 3.56 11.46 8.36
N ALA A 69 2.29 11.64 7.96
CA ALA A 69 1.54 10.58 7.31
C ALA A 69 2.24 10.11 6.02
N GLY A 70 2.72 11.06 5.20
CA GLY A 70 3.53 10.76 4.02
C GLY A 70 4.77 9.95 4.34
N ALA A 71 5.52 10.36 5.35
CA ALA A 71 6.75 9.67 5.75
C ALA A 71 6.49 8.24 6.24
N LEU A 72 5.42 8.04 7.02
CA LEU A 72 5.03 6.72 7.52
C LEU A 72 4.57 5.78 6.39
N VAL A 73 3.73 6.27 5.47
CA VAL A 73 3.30 5.51 4.29
C VAL A 73 4.51 5.17 3.41
N ALA A 74 5.42 6.12 3.19
CA ALA A 74 6.65 5.89 2.44
C ALA A 74 7.51 4.80 3.08
N ALA A 75 7.67 4.80 4.41
CA ALA A 75 8.43 3.79 5.13
C ALA A 75 7.82 2.38 4.97
N VAL A 76 6.49 2.26 5.04
CA VAL A 76 5.81 0.97 4.85
C VAL A 76 6.00 0.45 3.43
N TYR A 77 5.79 1.28 2.40
CA TYR A 77 5.98 0.87 1.01
C TYR A 77 7.45 0.62 0.67
N ALA A 78 8.39 1.36 1.26
CA ALA A 78 9.81 1.08 1.12
C ALA A 78 10.18 -0.30 1.69
N ALA A 79 9.59 -0.70 2.83
CA ALA A 79 9.78 -2.04 3.38
C ALA A 79 9.21 -3.12 2.44
N PHE A 80 8.05 -2.90 1.80
CA PHE A 80 7.49 -3.82 0.80
C PHE A 80 8.37 -3.90 -0.44
N THR A 81 8.81 -2.74 -0.96
CA THR A 81 9.74 -2.67 -2.09
C THR A 81 11.02 -3.44 -1.80
N ALA A 82 11.61 -3.25 -0.63
CA ALA A 82 12.81 -3.96 -0.21
C ALA A 82 12.57 -5.47 -0.09
N PHE A 83 11.44 -5.88 0.49
CA PHE A 83 11.08 -7.29 0.65
C PHE A 83 10.88 -7.97 -0.72
N VAL A 84 10.04 -7.38 -1.58
CA VAL A 84 9.75 -7.92 -2.93
C VAL A 84 11.00 -7.90 -3.79
N GLY A 85 11.76 -6.80 -3.78
CA GLY A 85 13.02 -6.68 -4.53
C GLY A 85 14.04 -7.74 -4.10
N THR A 86 14.22 -7.94 -2.80
CA THR A 86 15.12 -8.99 -2.27
C THR A 86 14.63 -10.39 -2.65
N ALA A 87 13.32 -10.63 -2.58
CA ALA A 87 12.72 -11.91 -2.96
C ALA A 87 12.99 -12.25 -4.43
N LEU A 88 12.84 -11.26 -5.31
CA LEU A 88 13.12 -11.43 -6.74
C LEU A 88 14.61 -11.65 -7.01
N LEU A 89 15.49 -10.85 -6.39
CA LEU A 89 16.95 -10.96 -6.60
C LEU A 89 17.51 -12.28 -6.07
N ARG A 90 16.97 -12.79 -4.96
CA ARG A 90 17.45 -14.03 -4.34
C ARG A 90 16.69 -15.28 -4.79
N GLY A 91 15.68 -15.14 -5.65
CA GLY A 91 14.87 -16.25 -6.13
C GLY A 91 14.16 -17.00 -5.00
N TRP A 92 13.69 -16.29 -3.97
CA TRP A 92 13.00 -16.95 -2.85
C TRP A 92 11.75 -17.68 -3.34
N PRO A 93 11.49 -18.91 -2.87
CA PRO A 93 10.34 -19.71 -3.27
C PRO A 93 9.04 -19.22 -2.63
N ILE A 94 8.72 -17.93 -2.79
CA ILE A 94 7.54 -17.30 -2.23
C ILE A 94 6.38 -17.53 -3.18
N SER A 95 5.42 -18.34 -2.78
CA SER A 95 4.21 -18.65 -3.55
C SER A 95 3.17 -17.52 -3.52
N SER A 96 3.27 -16.62 -2.54
CA SER A 96 2.37 -15.49 -2.36
C SER A 96 3.14 -14.33 -1.74
N CYS A 97 2.98 -13.13 -2.28
CA CYS A 97 3.56 -11.91 -1.71
C CYS A 97 3.00 -11.58 -0.30
N GLY A 98 1.83 -12.14 0.07
CA GLY A 98 1.19 -11.88 1.35
C GLY A 98 0.68 -10.45 1.52
N CYS A 99 0.94 -9.55 0.56
CA CYS A 99 0.56 -8.14 0.66
C CYS A 99 -0.96 -7.95 0.68
N PHE A 100 -1.71 -8.77 -0.09
CA PHE A 100 -3.18 -8.69 -0.19
C PHE A 100 -3.91 -9.99 0.17
N GLY A 101 -3.28 -10.90 0.92
CA GLY A 101 -3.93 -12.09 1.49
C GLY A 101 -4.45 -13.11 0.46
N ARG A 102 -4.00 -13.05 -0.81
CA ARG A 102 -4.32 -14.07 -1.81
C ARG A 102 -3.16 -15.05 -1.97
N PRO A 103 -3.40 -16.37 -1.85
CA PRO A 103 -2.33 -17.37 -1.87
C PRO A 103 -1.68 -17.57 -3.24
N ASP A 104 -2.26 -17.05 -4.31
CA ASP A 104 -1.91 -17.45 -5.68
C ASP A 104 -1.15 -16.39 -6.49
N THR A 105 -0.79 -15.27 -5.91
CA THR A 105 -0.07 -14.21 -6.63
C THR A 105 1.40 -14.19 -6.22
N ARG A 106 2.27 -14.75 -7.09
CA ARG A 106 3.71 -14.68 -6.88
C ARG A 106 4.18 -13.22 -6.95
N PRO A 107 5.12 -12.80 -6.08
CA PRO A 107 5.75 -11.49 -6.23
C PRO A 107 6.44 -11.41 -7.61
N GLY A 108 6.25 -10.30 -8.29
CA GLY A 108 6.79 -10.05 -9.62
C GLY A 108 7.13 -8.58 -9.83
N LEU A 109 7.67 -8.26 -10.99
CA LEU A 109 7.99 -6.88 -11.37
C LEU A 109 6.80 -5.91 -11.21
N PRO A 110 5.54 -6.27 -11.54
CA PRO A 110 4.41 -5.36 -11.32
C PRO A 110 4.21 -4.99 -9.85
N HIS A 111 4.43 -5.91 -8.91
CA HIS A 111 4.34 -5.63 -7.48
C HIS A 111 5.46 -4.68 -7.05
N LEU A 112 6.70 -4.98 -7.49
CA LEU A 112 7.87 -4.15 -7.18
C LEU A 112 7.69 -2.72 -7.70
N THR A 113 7.22 -2.55 -8.94
CA THR A 113 7.02 -1.22 -9.54
C THR A 113 5.92 -0.43 -8.85
N LEU A 114 4.83 -1.08 -8.43
CA LEU A 114 3.75 -0.43 -7.69
C LEU A 114 4.21 0.01 -6.29
N ASP A 115 4.89 -0.85 -5.55
CA ASP A 115 5.41 -0.52 -4.22
C ASP A 115 6.46 0.59 -4.30
N ALA A 116 7.34 0.55 -5.30
CA ALA A 116 8.33 1.61 -5.54
C ALA A 116 7.65 2.93 -5.92
N ALA A 117 6.66 2.91 -6.81
CA ALA A 117 5.90 4.10 -7.19
C ALA A 117 5.16 4.69 -5.99
N ALA A 118 4.51 3.86 -5.16
CA ALA A 118 3.86 4.31 -3.94
C ALA A 118 4.85 4.91 -2.94
N THR A 119 6.07 4.34 -2.83
CA THR A 119 7.15 4.91 -2.02
C THR A 119 7.52 6.31 -2.50
N VAL A 120 7.72 6.50 -3.82
CA VAL A 120 8.06 7.80 -4.40
C VAL A 120 6.94 8.81 -4.17
N VAL A 121 5.69 8.43 -4.43
CA VAL A 121 4.50 9.27 -4.22
C VAL A 121 4.39 9.71 -2.77
N ALA A 122 4.53 8.79 -1.82
CA ALA A 122 4.41 9.09 -0.40
C ALA A 122 5.58 9.94 0.12
N THR A 123 6.79 9.73 -0.39
CA THR A 123 7.95 10.57 -0.08
C THR A 123 7.76 11.99 -0.62
N TRP A 124 7.28 12.12 -1.85
CA TRP A 124 6.95 13.43 -2.42
C TRP A 124 5.85 14.12 -1.60
N TRP A 125 4.79 13.39 -1.24
CA TRP A 125 3.75 13.91 -0.36
C TRP A 125 4.33 14.42 0.95
N ALA A 126 5.22 13.68 1.61
CA ALA A 126 5.86 14.10 2.85
C ALA A 126 6.60 15.45 2.72
N ALA A 127 7.15 15.74 1.53
CA ALA A 127 7.87 16.97 1.26
C ALA A 127 6.96 18.18 0.97
N VAL A 128 5.77 17.96 0.38
CA VAL A 128 4.90 19.04 -0.13
C VAL A 128 3.56 19.16 0.59
N ALA A 129 3.23 18.21 1.50
CA ALA A 129 1.94 18.17 2.18
C ALA A 129 1.74 19.42 3.06
N PRO A 130 0.52 19.99 3.05
CA PRO A 130 0.17 21.03 4.01
C PRO A 130 0.06 20.44 5.40
N HIS A 131 0.41 21.24 6.42
CA HIS A 131 0.37 20.81 7.82
C HIS A 131 -1.07 20.71 8.38
N HIS A 132 -2.06 21.25 7.66
CA HIS A 132 -3.46 21.25 8.07
C HIS A 132 -4.36 20.73 6.96
N ILE A 133 -5.20 19.77 7.28
CA ILE A 133 -6.12 19.09 6.34
C ILE A 133 -7.19 20.02 5.78
N ASP A 134 -7.64 21.01 6.56
CA ASP A 134 -8.59 22.02 6.14
C ASP A 134 -8.15 22.73 4.85
N ARG A 135 -6.84 22.92 4.67
CA ARG A 135 -6.27 23.49 3.45
C ARG A 135 -6.41 22.61 2.21
N LEU A 136 -6.67 21.33 2.37
CA LEU A 136 -6.91 20.40 1.25
C LEU A 136 -8.37 20.35 0.85
N LEU A 137 -9.28 20.58 1.79
CA LEU A 137 -10.71 20.40 1.59
C LEU A 137 -11.43 21.68 1.20
N THR A 138 -10.98 22.85 1.71
CA THR A 138 -11.62 24.14 1.49
C THR A 138 -11.60 24.67 0.05
N PRO A 139 -10.60 24.38 -0.81
CA PRO A 139 -10.64 24.86 -2.21
C PRO A 139 -11.46 23.99 -3.14
N SER A 140 -11.93 22.82 -2.70
CA SER A 140 -12.62 21.87 -3.57
C SER A 140 -14.13 22.06 -3.46
N PRO A 141 -14.85 22.31 -4.59
CA PRO A 141 -16.29 22.18 -4.59
C PRO A 141 -16.62 20.75 -4.16
N TRP A 142 -17.60 20.57 -3.27
CA TRP A 142 -18.01 19.27 -2.75
C TRP A 142 -17.08 18.70 -1.64
N HIS A 143 -16.38 19.56 -0.90
CA HIS A 143 -15.60 19.18 0.29
C HIS A 143 -14.63 18.00 0.08
N GLY A 144 -13.99 17.89 -1.09
CA GLY A 144 -13.00 16.85 -1.37
C GLY A 144 -13.54 15.50 -1.82
N TRP A 145 -14.86 15.31 -1.92
CA TRP A 145 -15.47 14.08 -2.42
C TRP A 145 -14.96 13.62 -3.80
N PRO A 146 -14.76 14.53 -4.80
CA PRO A 146 -14.17 14.11 -6.07
C PRO A 146 -12.77 13.54 -5.94
N LEU A 147 -11.96 14.09 -5.04
CA LEU A 147 -10.61 13.58 -4.77
C LEU A 147 -10.64 12.18 -4.14
N ALA A 148 -11.52 11.98 -3.16
CA ALA A 148 -11.73 10.66 -2.53
C ALA A 148 -12.23 9.63 -3.55
N PHE A 149 -13.13 10.02 -4.45
CA PHE A 149 -13.63 9.15 -5.51
C PHE A 149 -12.52 8.76 -6.49
N VAL A 150 -11.72 9.72 -6.97
CA VAL A 150 -10.58 9.44 -7.85
C VAL A 150 -9.57 8.53 -7.16
N ALA A 151 -9.25 8.77 -5.89
CA ALA A 151 -8.36 7.92 -5.12
C ALA A 151 -8.89 6.49 -4.99
N ALA A 152 -10.19 6.32 -4.71
CA ALA A 152 -10.85 5.01 -4.63
C ALA A 152 -10.84 4.29 -5.98
N VAL A 153 -11.11 4.99 -7.09
CA VAL A 153 -11.06 4.42 -8.44
C VAL A 153 -9.64 3.98 -8.78
N VAL A 154 -8.63 4.82 -8.54
CA VAL A 154 -7.22 4.48 -8.81
C VAL A 154 -6.79 3.28 -7.96
N ALA A 155 -7.16 3.25 -6.67
CA ALA A 155 -6.90 2.11 -5.80
C ALA A 155 -7.60 0.84 -6.29
N GLY A 156 -8.86 0.94 -6.72
CA GLY A 156 -9.62 -0.18 -7.27
C GLY A 156 -9.00 -0.72 -8.56
N LEU A 157 -8.60 0.16 -9.47
CA LEU A 157 -7.91 -0.23 -10.71
C LEU A 157 -6.54 -0.87 -10.43
N ALA A 158 -5.75 -0.30 -9.53
CA ALA A 158 -4.47 -0.88 -9.11
C ALA A 158 -4.68 -2.27 -8.48
N TYR A 159 -5.71 -2.41 -7.64
CA TYR A 159 -6.07 -3.71 -7.07
C TYR A 159 -6.50 -4.72 -8.15
N MET A 160 -7.30 -4.30 -9.15
CA MET A 160 -7.70 -5.17 -10.28
C MET A 160 -6.51 -5.60 -11.12
N VAL A 161 -5.60 -4.68 -11.47
CA VAL A 161 -4.37 -5.01 -12.20
C VAL A 161 -3.52 -5.99 -11.40
N TRP A 162 -3.44 -5.79 -10.10
CA TRP A 162 -2.64 -6.64 -9.21
C TRP A 162 -3.24 -8.04 -9.00
N THR A 163 -4.57 -8.15 -9.04
CA THR A 163 -5.28 -9.41 -8.83
C THR A 163 -5.79 -10.07 -10.11
N ASN A 164 -5.37 -9.57 -11.28
CA ASN A 164 -5.95 -9.87 -12.58
C ASN A 164 -6.07 -11.39 -12.85
N PRO A 165 -7.31 -11.91 -12.98
CA PRO A 165 -7.54 -13.32 -13.27
C PRO A 165 -7.26 -13.70 -14.73
N LEU A 166 -7.07 -12.72 -15.63
CA LEU A 166 -6.93 -12.97 -17.07
C LEU A 166 -5.59 -13.61 -17.44
N GLU A 167 -4.52 -13.36 -16.68
CA GLU A 167 -3.24 -14.07 -16.89
C GLU A 167 -3.29 -15.54 -16.42
N ARG A 168 -4.30 -15.95 -15.65
CA ARG A 168 -4.49 -17.34 -15.21
C ARG A 168 -5.17 -18.22 -16.26
N ALA A 169 -5.96 -17.62 -17.11
CA ALA A 169 -6.67 -18.35 -18.18
C ALA A 169 -5.76 -18.64 -19.39
N ALA A 170 -4.58 -18.03 -19.45
CA ALA A 170 -3.62 -18.16 -20.55
C ALA A 170 -2.44 -19.13 -20.24
N ARG A 171 -2.47 -19.82 -19.08
CA ARG A 171 -1.50 -20.86 -18.68
C ARG A 171 -2.23 -22.16 -18.40
#